data_0d84dccf2df62f05fbedb0594cac7e56
#
_entry.id   0d84dccf2df62f05fbedb0594cac7e56
#
_cell.length_a   1.000
_cell.length_b   1.000
_cell.length_c   1.000
_cell.angle_alpha   90.00
_cell.angle_beta   90.00
_cell.angle_gamma   90.00
#
_symmetry.space_group_name_H-M   'P 1'
#
loop_
_entity.id
_entity.type
_entity.pdbx_description
1 polymer ?
#
loop_
_entity_poly.entity_id
_entity_poly.type
_entity_poly.pdbx_seq_one_letter_code
_entity_poly.pdbx_strand_id
1 'polypeptide(L)'
;AVTHKSTRIEVRHSAANMFALVADVERYPEFLPWCVALRVVGAVDRPPHRLMTADMVVAYKVFREQFRSIVTLDPQSNLISARYIDGPFRSLTTEWRFDPTRAGCVINFEIDFEFRSLLLQATARSVFDRAFSKMAEAFAERAEFVYGPKPKSSTAL
;
A
#
# COMPACT_ATOMS: atom_id res chain seq x y z
N ALA A 1 -15.64 15.98 -5.38
CA ALA A 1 -15.81 15.42 -4.03
C ALA A 1 -14.76 14.36 -3.76
N VAL A 2 -14.36 14.24 -2.50
CA VAL A 2 -13.39 13.23 -2.08
C VAL A 2 -14.09 11.87 -2.02
N THR A 3 -13.44 10.86 -2.60
CA THR A 3 -13.92 9.47 -2.51
C THR A 3 -13.14 8.75 -1.44
N HIS A 4 -13.84 8.07 -0.55
CA HIS A 4 -13.24 7.28 0.52
C HIS A 4 -13.55 5.81 0.29
N LYS A 5 -12.51 4.96 0.40
CA LYS A 5 -12.67 3.52 0.34
C LYS A 5 -11.86 2.88 1.45
N SER A 6 -12.38 1.78 2.00
CA SER A 6 -11.66 1.04 3.03
C SER A 6 -11.85 -0.45 2.83
N THR A 7 -10.87 -1.22 3.30
CA THR A 7 -10.96 -2.68 3.29
C THR A 7 -10.27 -3.24 4.51
N ARG A 8 -10.63 -4.46 4.87
CA ARG A 8 -10.13 -5.13 6.06
C ARG A 8 -9.98 -6.61 5.73
N ILE A 9 -8.82 -7.17 6.05
CA ILE A 9 -8.54 -8.56 5.77
C ILE A 9 -7.72 -9.16 6.91
N GLU A 10 -8.05 -10.40 7.31
CA GLU A 10 -7.28 -11.13 8.31
C GLU A 10 -6.24 -12.00 7.63
N VAL A 11 -5.03 -11.99 8.19
CA VAL A 11 -3.94 -12.83 7.67
C VAL A 11 -3.26 -13.54 8.81
N ARG A 12 -2.57 -14.64 8.48
CA ARG A 12 -1.85 -15.43 9.47
C ARG A 12 -0.40 -15.02 9.65
N HIS A 13 -0.04 -13.88 9.07
CA HIS A 13 1.30 -13.30 9.24
C HIS A 13 1.25 -12.25 10.33
N SER A 14 2.35 -12.09 11.06
CA SER A 14 2.40 -11.15 12.17
C SER A 14 2.25 -9.72 11.67
N ALA A 15 1.79 -8.83 12.57
CA ALA A 15 1.72 -7.41 12.25
C ALA A 15 3.09 -6.87 11.86
N ALA A 16 4.16 -7.32 12.53
CA ALA A 16 5.52 -6.88 12.21
C ALA A 16 5.93 -7.29 10.79
N ASN A 17 5.61 -8.53 10.40
CA ASN A 17 5.94 -9.00 9.05
C ASN A 17 5.16 -8.25 7.99
N MET A 18 3.86 -8.02 8.23
CA MET A 18 3.04 -7.28 7.26
C MET A 18 3.48 -5.82 7.18
N PHE A 19 3.82 -5.22 8.32
CA PHE A 19 4.36 -3.86 8.33
C PHE A 19 5.63 -3.78 7.47
N ALA A 20 6.57 -4.70 7.70
CA ALA A 20 7.82 -4.70 6.96
C ALA A 20 7.60 -4.88 5.46
N LEU A 21 6.64 -5.72 5.09
CA LEU A 21 6.32 -5.98 3.69
C LEU A 21 5.76 -4.72 3.01
N VAL A 22 4.83 -4.04 3.66
CA VAL A 22 4.21 -2.84 3.10
C VAL A 22 5.18 -1.65 3.14
N ALA A 23 6.08 -1.60 4.12
CA ALA A 23 7.08 -0.55 4.23
C ALA A 23 8.14 -0.63 3.14
N ASP A 24 8.35 -1.80 2.56
CA ASP A 24 9.37 -2.03 1.52
C ASP A 24 8.80 -1.65 0.15
N VAL A 25 8.58 -0.35 -0.02
CA VAL A 25 7.81 0.17 -1.16
C VAL A 25 8.49 -0.08 -2.51
N GLU A 26 9.82 -0.17 -2.54
CA GLU A 26 10.54 -0.36 -3.79
C GLU A 26 10.35 -1.76 -4.39
N ARG A 27 9.79 -2.69 -3.61
CA ARG A 27 9.46 -4.04 -4.09
C ARG A 27 8.08 -4.14 -4.72
N TYR A 28 7.26 -3.11 -4.60
CA TYR A 28 5.88 -3.15 -5.12
C TYR A 28 5.79 -3.56 -6.60
N PRO A 29 6.68 -3.11 -7.50
CA PRO A 29 6.59 -3.54 -8.91
C PRO A 29 6.74 -5.04 -9.11
N GLU A 30 7.30 -5.76 -8.14
CA GLU A 30 7.49 -7.20 -8.26
C GLU A 30 6.17 -7.98 -8.17
N PHE A 31 5.14 -7.39 -7.57
CA PHE A 31 3.88 -8.13 -7.35
C PHE A 31 2.62 -7.32 -7.56
N LEU A 32 2.72 -6.02 -7.83
CA LEU A 32 1.56 -5.20 -8.17
C LEU A 32 1.62 -4.89 -9.66
N PRO A 33 0.78 -5.52 -10.49
CA PRO A 33 0.90 -5.37 -11.95
C PRO A 33 0.72 -3.94 -12.45
N TRP A 34 -0.04 -3.13 -11.72
CA TRP A 34 -0.27 -1.74 -12.11
C TRP A 34 0.85 -0.80 -11.65
N CYS A 35 1.73 -1.25 -10.76
CA CYS A 35 2.87 -0.46 -10.29
C CYS A 35 4.08 -0.83 -11.14
N VAL A 36 4.41 0.02 -12.10
CA VAL A 36 5.47 -0.26 -13.08
C VAL A 36 6.84 0.06 -12.51
N ALA A 37 6.92 1.08 -11.67
CA ALA A 37 8.17 1.50 -11.05
C ALA A 37 7.87 2.22 -9.74
N LEU A 38 8.76 2.08 -8.78
CA LEU A 38 8.67 2.83 -7.53
C LEU A 38 10.06 3.01 -6.96
N ARG A 39 10.42 4.26 -6.66
CA ARG A 39 11.73 4.61 -6.13
C ARG A 39 11.62 5.54 -4.95
N VAL A 40 12.37 5.24 -3.90
CA VAL A 40 12.54 6.14 -2.77
C VAL A 40 13.66 7.13 -3.15
N VAL A 41 13.31 8.40 -3.23
CA VAL A 41 14.25 9.44 -3.65
C VAL A 41 14.78 10.23 -2.46
N GLY A 42 14.26 9.99 -1.27
CA GLY A 42 14.76 10.63 -0.05
C GLY A 42 14.15 9.97 1.17
N ALA A 43 14.87 9.99 2.28
CA ALA A 43 14.37 9.44 3.54
C ALA A 43 14.95 10.24 4.70
N VAL A 44 14.14 10.45 5.72
CA VAL A 44 14.53 11.19 6.92
C VAL A 44 13.97 10.45 8.13
N ASP A 45 14.84 10.18 9.11
CA ASP A 45 14.39 9.61 10.37
C ASP A 45 13.97 10.73 11.31
N ARG A 46 12.72 10.65 11.76
CA ARG A 46 12.16 11.55 12.78
C ARG A 46 11.50 10.69 13.84
N PRO A 47 12.31 10.13 14.75
CA PRO A 47 11.77 9.17 15.71
C PRO A 47 10.56 9.72 16.45
N PRO A 48 9.52 8.91 16.65
CA PRO A 48 9.48 7.46 16.35
C PRO A 48 9.14 7.16 14.89
N HIS A 49 9.11 8.14 14.00
CA HIS A 49 8.71 7.98 12.61
C HIS A 49 9.91 7.98 11.66
N ARG A 50 9.68 7.38 10.50
CA ARG A 50 10.57 7.51 9.35
C ARG A 50 9.74 8.02 8.17
N LEU A 51 10.22 9.07 7.53
CA LEU A 51 9.55 9.66 6.37
C LEU A 51 10.35 9.36 5.12
N MET A 52 9.65 8.92 4.07
CA MET A 52 10.27 8.65 2.77
C MET A 52 9.53 9.43 1.70
N THR A 53 10.29 9.97 0.74
CA THR A 53 9.71 10.55 -0.46
C THR A 53 9.81 9.49 -1.55
N ALA A 54 8.69 9.10 -2.12
CA ALA A 54 8.64 8.01 -3.09
C ALA A 54 7.98 8.48 -4.38
N ASP A 55 8.58 8.09 -5.50
CA ASP A 55 8.03 8.31 -6.84
C ASP A 55 7.53 6.98 -7.38
N MET A 56 6.28 6.95 -7.82
CA MET A 56 5.64 5.76 -8.34
C MET A 56 5.07 6.02 -9.72
N VAL A 57 5.24 5.07 -10.63
CA VAL A 57 4.59 5.08 -11.93
C VAL A 57 3.53 4.00 -11.95
N VAL A 58 2.30 4.40 -12.23
CA VAL A 58 1.16 3.49 -12.37
C VAL A 58 0.78 3.44 -13.83
N ALA A 59 0.61 2.25 -14.37
CA ALA A 59 0.18 2.07 -15.75
C ALA A 59 -0.83 0.92 -15.84
N TYR A 60 -1.94 1.17 -16.53
CA TYR A 60 -2.94 0.17 -16.80
C TYR A 60 -3.70 0.56 -18.06
N LYS A 61 -3.60 -0.25 -19.09
CA LYS A 61 -4.20 0.04 -20.41
C LYS A 61 -3.66 1.40 -20.90
N VAL A 62 -4.55 2.36 -21.18
CA VAL A 62 -4.12 3.67 -21.67
C VAL A 62 -3.74 4.64 -20.54
N PHE A 63 -4.04 4.28 -19.29
CA PHE A 63 -3.72 5.12 -18.16
C PHE A 63 -2.25 4.93 -17.78
N ARG A 64 -1.52 6.06 -17.66
CA ARG A 64 -0.13 6.04 -17.19
C ARG A 64 0.15 7.37 -16.51
N GLU A 65 0.48 7.32 -15.22
CA GLU A 65 0.71 8.53 -14.42
C GLU A 65 1.84 8.31 -13.44
N GLN A 66 2.50 9.38 -13.09
CA GLN A 66 3.57 9.38 -12.10
C GLN A 66 3.12 10.20 -10.89
N PHE A 67 3.35 9.65 -9.70
CA PHE A 67 2.98 10.27 -8.44
C PHE A 67 4.21 10.43 -7.56
N ARG A 68 4.24 11.52 -6.80
CA ARG A 68 5.20 11.67 -5.71
C ARG A 68 4.44 11.75 -4.41
N SER A 69 4.88 10.98 -3.42
CA SER A 69 4.21 10.88 -2.12
C SER A 69 5.22 10.93 -0.98
N ILE A 70 4.77 11.41 0.17
CA ILE A 70 5.51 11.29 1.42
C ILE A 70 4.91 10.11 2.17
N VAL A 71 5.74 9.10 2.45
CA VAL A 71 5.33 7.91 3.17
C VAL A 71 5.86 8.02 4.58
N THR A 72 4.97 7.88 5.56
CA THR A 72 5.35 7.92 6.97
C THR A 72 5.21 6.52 7.56
N LEU A 73 6.31 6.02 8.11
CA LEU A 73 6.35 4.72 8.78
C LEU A 73 6.33 4.96 10.28
N ASP A 74 5.39 4.33 10.96
CA ASP A 74 5.25 4.39 12.42
C ASP A 74 5.20 2.97 12.96
N PRO A 75 6.37 2.34 13.19
CA PRO A 75 6.40 0.95 13.64
C PRO A 75 5.83 0.73 15.03
N GLN A 76 5.86 1.74 15.90
CA GLN A 76 5.30 1.60 17.24
C GLN A 76 3.79 1.42 17.21
N SER A 77 3.12 2.07 16.23
CA SER A 77 1.66 2.00 16.10
C SER A 77 1.23 1.04 15.01
N ASN A 78 2.17 0.34 14.36
CA ASN A 78 1.88 -0.53 13.21
C ASN A 78 1.11 0.22 12.13
N LEU A 79 1.55 1.43 11.83
CA LEU A 79 0.83 2.34 10.94
C LEU A 79 1.75 2.82 9.83
N ILE A 80 1.26 2.77 8.60
CA ILE A 80 1.96 3.33 7.45
C ILE A 80 0.96 4.24 6.74
N SER A 81 1.33 5.50 6.56
CA SER A 81 0.47 6.44 5.86
C SER A 81 1.25 7.07 4.72
N ALA A 82 0.53 7.48 3.68
CA ALA A 82 1.14 8.15 2.56
C ALA A 82 0.28 9.33 2.16
N ARG A 83 0.94 10.43 1.84
CA ARG A 83 0.29 11.65 1.40
C ARG A 83 0.90 12.07 0.07
N TYR A 84 0.05 12.21 -0.90
CA TYR A 84 0.41 12.65 -2.24
C TYR A 84 0.83 14.12 -2.24
N ILE A 85 1.87 14.45 -2.99
CA ILE A 85 2.34 15.83 -3.09
C ILE A 85 2.48 16.31 -4.55
N ASP A 86 2.49 15.40 -5.55
CA ASP A 86 2.61 15.80 -6.94
C ASP A 86 2.11 14.70 -7.87
N GLY A 87 1.25 15.05 -8.84
CA GLY A 87 0.71 14.15 -9.84
C GLY A 87 -0.72 14.53 -10.24
N PRO A 88 -1.54 13.55 -10.67
CA PRO A 88 -2.84 13.83 -11.29
C PRO A 88 -4.00 14.07 -10.32
N PHE A 89 -3.76 14.00 -9.02
CA PHE A 89 -4.83 14.16 -8.03
C PHE A 89 -4.88 15.56 -7.47
N ARG A 90 -6.06 15.99 -7.03
CA ARG A 90 -6.18 17.12 -6.15
C ARG A 90 -5.75 16.75 -4.76
N SER A 91 -6.11 15.55 -4.32
CA SER A 91 -5.67 14.99 -3.05
C SER A 91 -5.65 13.48 -3.12
N LEU A 92 -4.77 12.86 -2.36
CA LEU A 92 -4.69 11.41 -2.22
C LEU A 92 -3.95 11.09 -0.94
N THR A 93 -4.60 10.35 -0.05
CA THR A 93 -3.96 9.84 1.15
C THR A 93 -4.31 8.37 1.32
N THR A 94 -3.36 7.61 1.84
CA THR A 94 -3.59 6.20 2.16
C THR A 94 -3.14 5.93 3.58
N GLU A 95 -3.75 4.93 4.20
CA GLU A 95 -3.36 4.52 5.54
C GLU A 95 -3.47 3.00 5.65
N TRP A 96 -2.40 2.39 6.12
CA TRP A 96 -2.34 0.97 6.45
C TRP A 96 -2.18 0.84 7.94
N ARG A 97 -3.02 0.04 8.58
CA ARG A 97 -2.88 -0.29 9.99
C ARG A 97 -2.91 -1.80 10.15
N PHE A 98 -1.98 -2.32 10.94
CA PHE A 98 -1.83 -3.75 11.16
C PHE A 98 -2.10 -4.04 12.63
N ASP A 99 -3.29 -4.57 12.93
CA ASP A 99 -3.72 -4.84 14.30
C ASP A 99 -3.40 -6.28 14.66
N PRO A 100 -2.53 -6.52 15.65
CA PRO A 100 -2.15 -7.90 16.02
C PRO A 100 -3.34 -8.70 16.50
N THR A 101 -3.38 -9.98 16.11
CA THR A 101 -4.36 -10.93 16.58
C THR A 101 -3.62 -12.18 17.04
N ARG A 102 -4.37 -13.12 17.64
CA ARG A 102 -3.78 -14.36 18.10
C ARG A 102 -3.17 -15.16 16.94
N ALA A 103 -3.81 -15.15 15.77
CA ALA A 103 -3.36 -15.95 14.64
C ALA A 103 -2.42 -15.20 13.70
N GLY A 104 -2.35 -13.86 13.80
CA GLY A 104 -1.54 -13.05 12.90
C GLY A 104 -1.87 -11.60 13.07
N CYS A 105 -2.55 -11.00 12.09
CA CYS A 105 -3.01 -9.61 12.22
C CYS A 105 -4.21 -9.36 11.32
N VAL A 106 -4.87 -8.23 11.60
CA VAL A 106 -5.89 -7.67 10.71
C VAL A 106 -5.26 -6.51 9.98
N ILE A 107 -5.33 -6.55 8.66
CA ILE A 107 -4.85 -5.45 7.81
C ILE A 107 -6.05 -4.54 7.54
N ASN A 108 -5.91 -3.27 7.92
CA ASN A 108 -6.89 -2.23 7.58
C ASN A 108 -6.24 -1.29 6.59
N PHE A 109 -6.87 -1.12 5.42
CA PHE A 109 -6.37 -0.23 4.39
C PHE A 109 -7.45 0.79 4.03
N GLU A 110 -7.09 2.07 4.07
CA GLU A 110 -8.01 3.15 3.73
C GLU A 110 -7.36 4.06 2.71
N ILE A 111 -8.17 4.58 1.80
CA ILE A 111 -7.72 5.53 0.80
C ILE A 111 -8.78 6.63 0.64
N ASP A 112 -8.32 7.87 0.60
CA ASP A 112 -9.13 9.03 0.30
C ASP A 112 -8.50 9.73 -0.88
N PHE A 113 -9.29 10.01 -1.91
CA PHE A 113 -8.73 10.62 -3.10
C PHE A 113 -9.74 11.49 -3.84
N GLU A 114 -9.20 12.45 -4.60
CA GLU A 114 -9.98 13.31 -5.48
C GLU A 114 -9.12 13.61 -6.69
N PHE A 115 -9.68 13.42 -7.88
CA PHE A 115 -8.98 13.73 -9.13
C PHE A 115 -9.03 15.23 -9.43
N ARG A 116 -8.03 15.73 -10.17
CA ARG A 116 -7.99 17.12 -10.55
C ARG A 116 -9.08 17.51 -11.55
N SER A 117 -9.51 16.57 -12.38
CA SER A 117 -10.49 16.86 -13.41
C SER A 117 -11.48 15.72 -13.55
N LEU A 118 -12.66 16.06 -14.06
CA LEU A 118 -13.69 15.06 -14.33
C LEU A 118 -13.28 14.12 -15.45
N LEU A 119 -12.52 14.61 -16.42
CA LEU A 119 -12.04 13.78 -17.51
C LEU A 119 -11.08 12.71 -16.98
N LEU A 120 -10.14 13.11 -16.13
CA LEU A 120 -9.20 12.18 -15.54
C LEU A 120 -9.93 11.17 -14.64
N GLN A 121 -10.92 11.64 -13.89
CA GLN A 121 -11.74 10.76 -13.07
C GLN A 121 -12.42 9.70 -13.94
N ALA A 122 -12.97 10.08 -15.08
CA ALA A 122 -13.66 9.14 -15.96
C ALA A 122 -12.70 8.10 -16.53
N THR A 123 -11.48 8.51 -16.90
CA THR A 123 -10.52 7.58 -17.53
C THR A 123 -9.81 6.70 -16.52
N ALA A 124 -9.62 7.17 -15.29
CA ALA A 124 -8.83 6.45 -14.29
C ALA A 124 -9.66 5.63 -13.30
N ARG A 125 -10.98 5.84 -13.29
CA ARG A 125 -11.83 5.26 -12.27
C ARG A 125 -11.76 3.73 -12.21
N SER A 126 -11.80 3.07 -13.36
CA SER A 126 -11.76 1.60 -13.39
C SER A 126 -10.43 1.06 -12.92
N VAL A 127 -9.33 1.81 -13.20
CA VAL A 127 -7.99 1.43 -12.73
C VAL A 127 -7.95 1.45 -11.21
N PHE A 128 -8.45 2.54 -10.61
CA PHE A 128 -8.41 2.70 -9.17
C PHE A 128 -9.34 1.73 -8.46
N ASP A 129 -10.51 1.47 -9.02
CA ASP A 129 -11.43 0.49 -8.44
C ASP A 129 -10.80 -0.89 -8.44
N ARG A 130 -10.16 -1.27 -9.54
CA ARG A 130 -9.52 -2.58 -9.65
C ARG A 130 -8.30 -2.67 -8.72
N ALA A 131 -7.44 -1.65 -8.72
CA ALA A 131 -6.26 -1.64 -7.87
C ALA A 131 -6.66 -1.73 -6.41
N PHE A 132 -7.66 -0.93 -6.00
CA PHE A 132 -8.12 -0.94 -4.62
C PHE A 132 -8.66 -2.31 -4.23
N SER A 133 -9.51 -2.90 -5.07
CA SER A 133 -10.14 -4.18 -4.74
C SER A 133 -9.13 -5.33 -4.64
N LYS A 134 -7.95 -5.17 -5.24
CA LYS A 134 -6.90 -6.20 -5.22
C LYS A 134 -5.78 -5.91 -4.22
N MET A 135 -5.76 -4.71 -3.66
CA MET A 135 -4.59 -4.24 -2.92
C MET A 135 -4.25 -5.11 -1.70
N ALA A 136 -5.18 -5.25 -0.75
CA ALA A 136 -4.90 -6.00 0.46
C ALA A 136 -4.64 -7.47 0.16
N GLU A 137 -5.37 -8.03 -0.80
CA GLU A 137 -5.21 -9.41 -1.24
C GLU A 137 -3.83 -9.64 -1.85
N ALA A 138 -3.38 -8.69 -2.69
CA ALA A 138 -2.05 -8.80 -3.32
C ALA A 138 -0.95 -8.81 -2.26
N PHE A 139 -1.06 -7.98 -1.23
CA PHE A 139 -0.08 -7.97 -0.15
C PHE A 139 -0.16 -9.25 0.69
N ALA A 140 -1.36 -9.78 0.91
CA ALA A 140 -1.50 -11.05 1.62
C ALA A 140 -0.84 -12.19 0.84
N GLU A 141 -1.03 -12.23 -0.48
CA GLU A 141 -0.41 -13.24 -1.34
C GLU A 141 1.11 -13.07 -1.38
N ARG A 142 1.58 -11.82 -1.43
CA ARG A 142 3.03 -11.57 -1.41
C ARG A 142 3.64 -12.03 -0.09
N ALA A 143 2.92 -11.87 1.02
CA ALA A 143 3.38 -12.35 2.31
C ALA A 143 3.55 -13.87 2.32
N GLU A 144 2.62 -14.59 1.68
CA GLU A 144 2.77 -16.04 1.52
C GLU A 144 4.02 -16.38 0.73
N PHE A 145 4.32 -15.60 -0.31
CA PHE A 145 5.49 -15.82 -1.14
C PHE A 145 6.79 -15.55 -0.38
N VAL A 146 6.83 -14.44 0.39
CA VAL A 146 8.05 -14.01 1.08
C VAL A 146 8.30 -14.79 2.36
N TYR A 147 7.25 -14.99 3.15
CA TYR A 147 7.37 -15.62 4.47
C TYR A 147 6.97 -17.09 4.47
N GLY A 148 6.42 -17.55 3.35
CA GLY A 148 5.92 -18.91 3.20
C GLY A 148 4.54 -19.08 3.81
N PRO A 149 3.84 -20.16 3.43
CA PRO A 149 2.57 -20.48 4.05
C PRO A 149 2.81 -20.73 5.51
N LYS A 150 1.85 -20.34 6.35
CA LYS A 150 1.93 -20.57 7.78
C LYS A 150 2.07 -22.07 7.99
N PRO A 151 3.12 -22.55 8.67
CA PRO A 151 3.33 -23.99 8.81
C PRO A 151 2.18 -24.62 9.56
N LYS A 152 1.79 -25.73 9.08
CA LYS A 152 0.90 -26.55 9.83
C LYS A 152 1.75 -27.25 10.80
N SER A 153 1.94 -26.72 11.63
CA SER A 153 2.78 -27.23 12.46
C SER A 153 3.72 -28.16 12.16
N SER A 154 3.87 -28.06 11.87
CA SER A 154 4.53 -28.50 11.81
C SER A 154 5.16 -29.18 11.49
N THR A 155 4.93 -29.16 11.09
CA THR A 155 5.34 -29.66 10.66
C THR A 155 6.32 -30.05 10.88
N ALA A 156 6.28 -29.88 11.21
CA ALA A 156 6.94 -30.22 11.40
C ALA A 156 7.63 -30.88 11.60
N LEU A 157 7.81 -31.15 11.63
CA LEU A 157 8.51 -31.73 11.83
C LEU A 157 8.90 -32.24 12.10
#